data_b2482410be5e045e253bceff4872de08
#
_entry.id   b2482410be5e045e253bceff4872de08
#
_cell.length_a   1.000
_cell.length_b   1.000
_cell.length_c   1.000
_cell.angle_alpha   90.00
_cell.angle_beta   90.00
_cell.angle_gamma   90.00
#
_symmetry.space_group_name_H-M   'P 1'
#
loop_
_entity.id
_entity.type
_entity.pdbx_description
1 polymer ?
#
loop_
_entity_poly.entity_id
_entity_poly.type
_entity_poly.pdbx_seq_one_letter_code
_entity_poly.pdbx_strand_id
1 'polypeptide(L)'
;MRVLIDTNVLADVLLGRDPYYDIAYSILTMCADKKVYGYMAAHSIPNLFYILRKSMTKEERREVLKDICQIVKVEGIDSFKIISALDNVDFDDFEDCLQEECAVAVSADYIVTRNAKDFVSSRIPAILPEQFLEKYKDIMQT
;
A
#
# COMPACT_ATOMS: atom_id res chain seq x y z
N MET A 1 -6.71 13.02 5.16
CA MET A 1 -6.37 12.29 3.92
C MET A 1 -6.06 10.84 4.26
N ARG A 2 -6.69 9.91 3.56
CA ARG A 2 -6.49 8.47 3.72
C ARG A 2 -5.96 7.89 2.42
N VAL A 3 -4.93 7.06 2.49
CA VAL A 3 -4.34 6.42 1.32
C VAL A 3 -4.15 4.93 1.56
N LEU A 4 -4.41 4.14 0.54
CA LEU A 4 -4.02 2.73 0.55
C LEU A 4 -2.68 2.61 -0.15
N ILE A 5 -1.73 1.95 0.47
CA ILE A 5 -0.38 1.79 -0.06
C ILE A 5 -0.23 0.39 -0.62
N ASP A 6 0.10 0.31 -1.91
CA ASP A 6 0.29 -0.96 -2.60
C ASP A 6 1.52 -1.69 -2.04
N THR A 7 1.47 -3.02 -2.07
CA THR A 7 2.51 -3.91 -1.55
C THR A 7 3.92 -3.54 -2.05
N ASN A 8 4.04 -3.22 -3.34
CA ASN A 8 5.36 -2.93 -3.93
C ASN A 8 5.97 -1.64 -3.38
N VAL A 9 5.16 -0.65 -3.03
CA VAL A 9 5.66 0.58 -2.41
C VAL A 9 6.23 0.28 -1.03
N LEU A 10 5.57 -0.57 -0.25
CA LEU A 10 6.06 -1.02 1.04
C LEU A 10 7.35 -1.84 0.88
N ALA A 11 7.40 -2.72 -0.11
CA ALA A 11 8.59 -3.52 -0.40
C ALA A 11 9.78 -2.64 -0.80
N ASP A 12 9.53 -1.54 -1.52
CA ASP A 12 10.59 -0.61 -1.91
C ASP A 12 11.29 -0.01 -0.69
N VAL A 13 10.55 0.26 0.38
CA VAL A 13 11.13 0.74 1.63
C VAL A 13 11.89 -0.37 2.32
N LEU A 14 11.28 -1.53 2.49
CA LEU A 14 11.86 -2.62 3.29
C LEU A 14 13.11 -3.22 2.63
N LEU A 15 13.18 -3.20 1.31
CA LEU A 15 14.32 -3.73 0.55
C LEU A 15 15.29 -2.64 0.09
N GLY A 16 14.98 -1.36 0.31
CA GLY A 16 15.85 -0.27 -0.13
C GLY A 16 16.00 -0.21 -1.65
N ARG A 17 14.91 -0.40 -2.39
CA ARG A 17 14.96 -0.48 -3.86
C ARG A 17 15.15 0.87 -4.51
N ASP A 18 16.30 1.11 -5.13
CA ASP A 18 16.50 2.30 -5.96
C ASP A 18 15.85 2.11 -7.34
N PRO A 19 15.33 3.16 -7.94
CA PRO A 19 15.28 4.55 -7.49
C PRO A 19 14.05 4.90 -6.65
N TYR A 20 13.30 3.92 -6.16
CA TYR A 20 11.97 4.11 -5.54
C TYR A 20 12.05 4.38 -4.03
N TYR A 21 13.16 4.01 -3.40
CA TYR A 21 13.28 3.98 -1.94
C TYR A 21 13.00 5.34 -1.29
N ASP A 22 13.67 6.39 -1.76
CA ASP A 22 13.57 7.71 -1.10
C ASP A 22 12.14 8.23 -1.10
N ILE A 23 11.45 8.09 -2.23
CA ILE A 23 10.08 8.54 -2.38
C ILE A 23 9.13 7.72 -1.49
N ALA A 24 9.27 6.40 -1.55
CA ALA A 24 8.43 5.51 -0.75
C ALA A 24 8.67 5.73 0.75
N TYR A 25 9.91 5.92 1.15
CA TYR A 25 10.27 6.23 2.54
C TYR A 25 9.63 7.53 3.01
N SER A 26 9.64 8.56 2.16
CA SER A 26 9.01 9.83 2.49
C SER A 26 7.51 9.67 2.75
N ILE A 27 6.84 8.84 1.94
CA ILE A 27 5.40 8.58 2.14
C ILE A 27 5.16 7.86 3.47
N LEU A 28 5.98 6.86 3.80
CA LEU A 28 5.87 6.17 5.09
C LEU A 28 6.14 7.12 6.26
N THR A 29 7.07 8.04 6.10
CA THR A 29 7.34 9.07 7.12
C THR A 29 6.10 9.94 7.33
N MET A 30 5.41 10.34 6.27
CA MET A 30 4.14 11.07 6.39
C MET A 30 3.11 10.27 7.20
N CYS A 31 3.06 8.95 6.99
CA CYS A 31 2.16 8.09 7.76
C CYS A 31 2.59 7.99 9.23
N ALA A 32 3.88 7.82 9.48
CA ALA A 32 4.42 7.72 10.85
C ALA A 32 4.18 9.03 11.62
N ASP A 33 4.28 10.17 10.96
CA ASP A 33 4.06 11.48 11.55
C ASP A 33 2.58 11.87 11.61
N LYS A 34 1.70 10.98 11.18
CA LYS A 34 0.24 11.17 11.16
C LYS A 34 -0.19 12.36 10.30
N LYS A 35 0.60 12.69 9.28
CA LYS A 35 0.24 13.71 8.28
C LYS A 35 -0.80 13.17 7.31
N VAL A 36 -0.72 11.86 7.01
CA VAL A 36 -1.74 11.11 6.27
C VAL A 36 -2.03 9.81 7.02
N TYR A 37 -3.20 9.24 6.79
CA TYR A 37 -3.58 7.95 7.35
C TYR A 37 -3.31 6.88 6.30
N GLY A 38 -2.27 6.07 6.52
CA GLY A 38 -1.87 5.00 5.61
C GLY A 38 -2.54 3.68 5.98
N TYR A 39 -3.00 2.98 4.95
CA TYR A 39 -3.62 1.65 5.06
C TYR A 39 -2.96 0.71 4.07
N MET A 40 -2.98 -0.57 4.40
CA MET A 40 -2.58 -1.63 3.47
C MET A 40 -3.60 -2.75 3.51
N ALA A 41 -3.77 -3.46 2.41
CA ALA A 41 -4.63 -4.64 2.37
C ALA A 41 -3.96 -5.78 3.14
N ALA A 42 -4.76 -6.60 3.82
CA ALA A 42 -4.25 -7.68 4.66
C ALA A 42 -3.34 -8.65 3.90
N HIS A 43 -3.62 -8.91 2.61
CA HIS A 43 -2.82 -9.85 1.84
C HIS A 43 -1.41 -9.31 1.51
N SER A 44 -1.17 -7.99 1.72
CA SER A 44 0.17 -7.43 1.59
C SER A 44 1.14 -8.04 2.60
N ILE A 45 0.68 -8.41 3.79
CA ILE A 45 1.56 -8.96 4.83
C ILE A 45 2.18 -10.31 4.43
N PRO A 46 1.39 -11.36 4.07
CA PRO A 46 2.03 -12.60 3.60
C PRO A 46 2.83 -12.40 2.32
N ASN A 47 2.42 -11.52 1.43
CA ASN A 47 3.18 -11.21 0.22
C ASN A 47 4.54 -10.59 0.57
N LEU A 48 4.58 -9.64 1.49
CA LEU A 48 5.84 -9.04 1.95
C LEU A 48 6.71 -10.06 2.67
N PHE A 49 6.12 -10.91 3.51
CA PHE A 49 6.86 -11.96 4.20
C PHE A 49 7.60 -12.85 3.20
N TYR A 50 6.94 -13.19 2.09
CA TYR A 50 7.55 -13.98 1.02
C TYR A 50 8.61 -13.18 0.25
N ILE A 51 8.30 -11.94 -0.14
CA ILE A 51 9.21 -11.08 -0.90
C ILE A 51 10.55 -10.89 -0.16
N LEU A 52 10.50 -10.77 1.17
CA LEU A 52 11.67 -10.50 2.00
C LEU A 52 12.52 -11.72 2.31
N ARG A 53 12.13 -12.91 1.87
CA ARG A 53 12.75 -14.18 2.31
C ARG A 53 14.24 -14.31 1.99
N LYS A 54 14.70 -13.69 0.88
CA LYS A 54 16.11 -13.77 0.48
C LYS A 54 17.00 -12.75 1.18
N SER A 55 16.39 -11.71 1.75
CA SER A 55 17.11 -10.58 2.34
C SER A 55 17.10 -10.60 3.86
N MET A 56 16.17 -11.32 4.48
CA MET A 56 15.95 -11.31 5.92
C MET A 56 15.64 -12.69 6.45
N THR A 57 16.09 -12.95 7.69
CA THR A 57 15.71 -14.17 8.41
C THR A 57 14.22 -14.13 8.75
N LYS A 58 13.68 -15.27 9.16
CA LYS A 58 12.28 -15.35 9.57
C LYS A 58 11.98 -14.39 10.73
N GLU A 59 12.90 -14.31 11.69
CA GLU A 59 12.76 -13.44 12.87
C GLU A 59 12.80 -11.97 12.45
N GLU A 60 13.73 -11.60 11.59
CA GLU A 60 13.83 -10.23 11.07
C GLU A 60 12.56 -9.82 10.32
N ARG A 61 12.02 -10.70 9.49
CA ARG A 61 10.78 -10.43 8.75
C ARG A 61 9.60 -10.21 9.68
N ARG A 62 9.49 -11.02 10.75
CA ARG A 62 8.41 -10.85 11.73
C ARG A 62 8.48 -9.50 12.42
N GLU A 63 9.68 -9.10 12.82
CA GLU A 63 9.85 -7.83 13.52
C GLU A 63 9.59 -6.62 12.61
N VAL A 64 10.14 -6.61 11.39
CA VAL A 64 9.98 -5.47 10.49
C VAL A 64 8.52 -5.32 10.06
N LEU A 65 7.79 -6.43 9.87
CA LEU A 65 6.39 -6.35 9.50
C LEU A 65 5.50 -5.89 10.66
N LYS A 66 5.86 -6.25 11.90
CA LYS A 66 5.18 -5.70 13.06
C LYS A 66 5.40 -4.19 13.16
N ASP A 67 6.62 -3.73 12.86
CA ASP A 67 6.92 -2.30 12.85
C ASP A 67 6.09 -1.56 11.79
N ILE A 68 5.97 -2.13 10.60
CA ILE A 68 5.15 -1.57 9.53
C ILE A 68 3.69 -1.45 9.99
N CYS A 69 3.17 -2.43 10.70
CA CYS A 69 1.80 -2.40 11.21
C CYS A 69 1.56 -1.28 12.24
N GLN A 70 2.62 -0.73 12.84
CA GLN A 70 2.50 0.44 13.72
C GLN A 70 2.35 1.74 12.93
N ILE A 71 2.79 1.75 11.68
CA ILE A 71 2.82 2.95 10.83
C ILE A 71 1.65 2.94 9.85
N VAL A 72 1.36 1.79 9.27
CA VAL A 72 0.32 1.60 8.24
C VAL A 72 -0.69 0.61 8.78
N LYS A 73 -1.96 1.01 8.80
CA LYS A 73 -3.02 0.18 9.34
C LYS A 73 -3.41 -0.92 8.37
N VAL A 74 -3.56 -2.14 8.84
CA VAL A 74 -3.99 -3.28 8.02
C VAL A 74 -5.51 -3.28 7.92
N GLU A 75 -6.02 -3.27 6.68
CA GLU A 75 -7.44 -3.48 6.42
C GLU A 75 -7.69 -4.97 6.15
N GLY A 76 -8.57 -5.56 6.95
CA GLY A 76 -8.88 -6.99 6.85
C GLY A 76 -9.62 -7.33 5.56
N ILE A 77 -9.48 -8.58 5.13
CA ILE A 77 -10.15 -9.10 3.95
C ILE A 77 -11.11 -10.21 4.40
N ASP A 78 -12.39 -9.89 4.37
CA ASP A 78 -13.46 -10.82 4.73
C ASP A 78 -14.10 -11.44 3.49
N SER A 79 -15.10 -12.27 3.71
CA SER A 79 -15.83 -12.95 2.61
C SER A 79 -16.46 -11.95 1.65
N PHE A 80 -16.99 -10.84 2.16
CA PHE A 80 -17.63 -9.82 1.31
C PHE A 80 -16.64 -9.25 0.30
N LYS A 81 -15.45 -8.87 0.75
CA LYS A 81 -14.42 -8.32 -0.15
C LYS A 81 -13.96 -9.34 -1.18
N ILE A 82 -13.80 -10.60 -0.76
CA ILE A 82 -13.38 -11.67 -1.66
C ILE A 82 -14.42 -11.89 -2.76
N ILE A 83 -15.69 -12.03 -2.39
CA ILE A 83 -16.77 -12.28 -3.36
C ILE A 83 -16.92 -11.08 -4.29
N SER A 84 -16.89 -9.86 -3.75
CA SER A 84 -16.98 -8.63 -4.55
C SER A 84 -15.84 -8.57 -5.57
N ALA A 85 -14.62 -8.90 -5.17
CA ALA A 85 -13.48 -8.90 -6.07
C ALA A 85 -13.59 -9.98 -7.14
N LEU A 86 -14.07 -11.18 -6.78
CA LEU A 86 -14.26 -12.28 -7.74
C LEU A 86 -15.34 -11.94 -8.77
N ASP A 87 -16.34 -11.17 -8.40
CA ASP A 87 -17.42 -10.75 -9.30
C ASP A 87 -17.00 -9.58 -10.21
N ASN A 88 -15.92 -8.89 -9.90
CA ASN A 88 -15.49 -7.72 -10.66
C ASN A 88 -14.63 -8.14 -11.86
N VAL A 89 -15.25 -8.23 -13.03
CA VAL A 89 -14.60 -8.68 -14.26
C VAL A 89 -13.79 -7.58 -14.96
N ASP A 90 -13.85 -6.34 -14.44
CA ASP A 90 -13.14 -5.21 -15.04
C ASP A 90 -11.66 -5.14 -14.63
N PHE A 91 -11.26 -5.90 -13.63
CA PHE A 91 -9.87 -6.01 -13.20
C PHE A 91 -9.24 -7.27 -13.79
N ASP A 92 -8.04 -7.12 -14.36
CA ASP A 92 -7.28 -8.26 -14.87
C ASP A 92 -6.63 -9.06 -13.75
N ASP A 93 -6.23 -8.40 -12.68
CA ASP A 93 -5.52 -9.01 -11.55
C ASP A 93 -6.40 -9.02 -10.31
N PHE A 94 -6.60 -10.23 -9.76
CA PHE A 94 -7.45 -10.42 -8.58
C PHE A 94 -6.89 -9.73 -7.34
N GLU A 95 -5.55 -9.77 -7.16
CA GLU A 95 -4.92 -9.13 -5.99
C GLU A 95 -5.08 -7.61 -6.04
N ASP A 96 -4.98 -7.02 -7.22
CA ASP A 96 -5.22 -5.58 -7.39
C ASP A 96 -6.68 -5.24 -7.08
N CYS A 97 -7.60 -6.11 -7.45
CA CYS A 97 -9.01 -5.93 -7.13
C CYS A 97 -9.25 -5.98 -5.62
N LEU A 98 -8.54 -6.85 -4.90
CA LEU A 98 -8.60 -6.87 -3.43
C LEU A 98 -8.03 -5.59 -2.83
N GLN A 99 -6.99 -5.02 -3.43
CA GLN A 99 -6.47 -3.71 -3.02
C GLN A 99 -7.57 -2.66 -3.13
N GLU A 100 -8.30 -2.66 -4.24
CA GLU A 100 -9.41 -1.71 -4.43
C GLU A 100 -10.50 -1.91 -3.38
N GLU A 101 -10.89 -3.16 -3.09
CA GLU A 101 -11.93 -3.44 -2.08
C GLU A 101 -11.52 -2.87 -0.72
N CYS A 102 -10.25 -3.02 -0.36
CA CYS A 102 -9.75 -2.45 0.90
C CYS A 102 -9.74 -0.93 0.87
N ALA A 103 -9.35 -0.33 -0.27
CA ALA A 103 -9.34 1.12 -0.43
C ALA A 103 -10.75 1.70 -0.29
N VAL A 104 -11.75 1.05 -0.87
CA VAL A 104 -13.16 1.47 -0.75
C VAL A 104 -13.61 1.37 0.71
N ALA A 105 -13.27 0.25 1.38
CA ALA A 105 -13.69 0.01 2.76
C ALA A 105 -13.18 1.06 3.74
N VAL A 106 -11.98 1.57 3.53
CA VAL A 106 -11.41 2.62 4.39
C VAL A 106 -11.69 4.03 3.89
N SER A 107 -12.45 4.17 2.82
CA SER A 107 -12.74 5.45 2.17
C SER A 107 -11.45 6.19 1.81
N ALA A 108 -10.52 5.47 1.19
CA ALA A 108 -9.25 6.05 0.78
C ALA A 108 -9.47 7.11 -0.31
N ASP A 109 -8.66 8.15 -0.27
CA ASP A 109 -8.65 9.18 -1.31
C ASP A 109 -7.85 8.72 -2.52
N TYR A 110 -6.82 7.91 -2.29
CA TYR A 110 -5.95 7.39 -3.35
C TYR A 110 -5.45 5.99 -3.02
N ILE A 111 -5.14 5.24 -4.08
CA ILE A 111 -4.27 4.06 -4.01
C ILE A 111 -2.90 4.52 -4.50
N VAL A 112 -1.90 4.50 -3.61
CA VAL A 112 -0.53 4.87 -3.96
C VAL A 112 0.17 3.64 -4.49
N THR A 113 0.52 3.65 -5.78
CA THR A 113 1.08 2.50 -6.47
C THR A 113 2.00 2.92 -7.61
N ARG A 114 3.03 2.12 -7.89
CA ARG A 114 3.89 2.33 -9.07
C ARG A 114 3.20 1.89 -10.37
N ASN A 115 2.13 1.11 -10.25
CA ASN A 115 1.43 0.51 -11.39
C ASN A 115 0.03 1.11 -11.53
N ALA A 116 -0.06 2.44 -11.58
CA ALA A 116 -1.35 3.14 -11.64
C ALA A 116 -2.23 2.68 -12.81
N LYS A 117 -1.63 2.26 -13.91
CA LYS A 117 -2.34 1.75 -15.08
C LYS A 117 -3.15 0.49 -14.79
N ASP A 118 -2.74 -0.30 -13.80
CA ASP A 118 -3.45 -1.53 -13.42
C ASP A 118 -4.73 -1.22 -12.63
N PHE A 119 -4.93 0.04 -12.27
CA PHE A 119 -6.09 0.50 -11.49
C PHE A 119 -6.98 1.46 -12.26
N VAL A 120 -6.94 1.44 -13.60
CA VAL A 120 -7.77 2.37 -14.40
C VAL A 120 -9.26 2.18 -14.18
N SER A 121 -9.69 0.95 -13.86
CA SER A 121 -11.09 0.62 -13.58
C SER A 121 -11.47 0.78 -12.11
N SER A 122 -10.54 1.25 -11.28
CA SER A 122 -10.75 1.36 -9.83
C SER A 122 -11.72 2.47 -9.48
N ARG A 123 -12.57 2.20 -8.49
CA ARG A 123 -13.46 3.21 -7.89
C ARG A 123 -12.68 4.26 -7.09
N ILE A 124 -11.47 3.92 -6.64
CA ILE A 124 -10.58 4.84 -5.93
C ILE A 124 -9.44 5.18 -6.89
N PRO A 125 -9.15 6.47 -7.12
CA PRO A 125 -8.10 6.84 -8.08
C PRO A 125 -6.72 6.38 -7.61
N ALA A 126 -5.92 5.86 -8.55
CA ALA A 126 -4.53 5.49 -8.29
C ALA A 126 -3.61 6.67 -8.59
N ILE A 127 -2.52 6.76 -7.85
CA ILE A 127 -1.54 7.83 -8.02
C ILE A 127 -0.14 7.25 -7.83
N LEU A 128 0.81 7.69 -8.66
CA LEU A 128 2.20 7.28 -8.53
C LEU A 128 2.80 7.92 -7.26
N PRO A 129 3.74 7.23 -6.59
CA PRO A 129 4.34 7.79 -5.36
C PRO A 129 4.94 9.19 -5.55
N GLU A 130 5.67 9.42 -6.65
CA GLU A 130 6.26 10.73 -6.92
C GLU A 130 5.21 11.80 -7.17
N GLN A 131 4.11 11.45 -7.83
CA GLN A 131 3.01 12.38 -8.05
C GLN A 131 2.31 12.72 -6.74
N PHE A 132 2.17 11.74 -5.86
CA PHE A 132 1.57 11.95 -4.55
C PHE A 132 2.41 12.93 -3.72
N LEU A 133 3.72 12.72 -3.68
CA LEU A 133 4.61 13.62 -2.94
C LEU A 133 4.59 15.03 -3.50
N GLU A 134 4.64 15.18 -4.82
CA GLU A 134 4.62 16.50 -5.45
C GLU A 134 3.32 17.24 -5.13
N LYS A 135 2.19 16.53 -5.16
CA LYS A 135 0.89 17.13 -4.91
C LYS A 135 0.69 17.53 -3.44
N TYR A 136 1.26 16.77 -2.52
CA TYR A 136 1.00 16.94 -1.09
C TYR A 136 2.26 17.30 -0.28
N LYS A 137 3.29 17.82 -0.95
CA LYS A 137 4.54 18.21 -0.27
C LYS A 137 4.32 19.24 0.84
N ASP A 138 3.30 20.07 0.71
CA ASP A 138 2.99 21.08 1.73
C ASP A 138 2.53 20.46 3.04
N ILE A 139 1.95 19.26 3.00
CA ILE A 139 1.55 18.52 4.20
C ILE A 139 2.77 18.17 5.05
N MET A 140 3.91 17.87 4.40
CA MET A 140 5.14 17.51 5.10
C MET A 140 5.74 18.67 5.87
N GLN A 141 5.44 19.89 5.47
CA GLN A 141 6.01 21.12 6.06
C GLN A 141 5.22 21.63 7.26
N THR A 142 4.05 21.11 7.49
CA THR A 142 3.23 21.49 8.64
C THR A 142 3.44 20.51 9.79
#